data_0a711c3de71d74e188c917217e7d0db0
#
_entry.id   0a711c3de71d74e188c917217e7d0db0
#
_cell.length_a   1.000
_cell.length_b   1.000
_cell.length_c   1.000
_cell.angle_alpha   90.00
_cell.angle_beta   90.00
_cell.angle_gamma   90.00
#
_symmetry.space_group_name_H-M   'P 1'
#
loop_
_entity.id
_entity.type
_entity.pdbx_description
1 polymer ?
#
loop_
_entity_poly.entity_id
_entity_poly.type
_entity_poly.pdbx_seq_one_letter_code
_entity_poly.pdbx_strand_id
1 'polypeptide(L)'
;GKSTMLRAIGGIFSADEGTIDLHGHSISLLSIGVGFQKKLTGRENILLSGMVLGFEEDYIRERMNDIIEFSELGEFIDRPVKTYSSGMYSKLAFAITAILETEIILIDEVLSVGDAKFKKKSFKKMKSLISGENRTVLIVSHSIDTLQKLCTRVIWLHDGKLKMDGDPKEVLTAYDEFMSE
;
A
#
# COMPACT_ATOMS: atom_id res chain seq x y z
N GLY A 1 3.14 -16.69 -5.08
CA GLY A 1 1.68 -16.45 -5.05
C GLY A 1 1.22 -15.26 -4.20
N LYS A 2 2.09 -14.70 -3.31
CA LYS A 2 1.71 -13.63 -2.36
C LYS A 2 1.15 -12.37 -3.03
N SER A 3 1.89 -11.77 -3.95
CA SER A 3 1.45 -10.57 -4.69
C SER A 3 0.23 -10.85 -5.57
N THR A 4 0.12 -12.06 -6.11
CA THR A 4 -1.07 -12.51 -6.87
C THR A 4 -2.30 -12.50 -5.98
N MET A 5 -2.20 -13.05 -4.77
CA MET A 5 -3.28 -13.04 -3.79
C MET A 5 -3.69 -11.61 -3.39
N LEU A 6 -2.72 -10.71 -3.12
CA LEU A 6 -3.04 -9.31 -2.83
C LEU A 6 -3.79 -8.62 -3.97
N ARG A 7 -3.40 -8.88 -5.22
CA ARG A 7 -4.06 -8.30 -6.39
C ARG A 7 -5.47 -8.84 -6.58
N ALA A 8 -5.70 -10.12 -6.29
CA ALA A 8 -7.05 -10.70 -6.31
C ALA A 8 -7.93 -10.08 -5.22
N ILE A 9 -7.42 -9.95 -3.98
CA ILE A 9 -8.13 -9.27 -2.89
C ILE A 9 -8.41 -7.81 -3.25
N GLY A 10 -7.46 -7.12 -3.91
CA GLY A 10 -7.61 -5.74 -4.39
C GLY A 10 -8.53 -5.59 -5.61
N GLY A 11 -9.15 -6.66 -6.10
CA GLY A 11 -10.10 -6.62 -7.21
C GLY A 11 -9.49 -6.38 -8.60
N ILE A 12 -8.15 -6.53 -8.75
CA ILE A 12 -7.49 -6.37 -10.06
C ILE A 12 -7.88 -7.51 -11.00
N PHE A 13 -8.13 -8.69 -10.48
CA PHE A 13 -8.71 -9.84 -11.19
C PHE A 13 -9.54 -10.69 -10.23
N SER A 14 -10.48 -11.44 -10.80
CA SER A 14 -11.36 -12.33 -10.04
C SER A 14 -10.62 -13.60 -9.64
N ALA A 15 -11.02 -14.22 -8.53
CA ALA A 15 -10.61 -15.58 -8.20
C ALA A 15 -11.27 -16.56 -9.17
N ASP A 16 -10.53 -17.62 -9.56
CA ASP A 16 -11.08 -18.69 -10.41
C ASP A 16 -12.13 -19.50 -9.64
N GLU A 17 -11.92 -19.72 -8.35
CA GLU A 17 -12.81 -20.43 -7.44
C GLU A 17 -12.86 -19.74 -6.08
N GLY A 18 -13.96 -19.90 -5.36
CA GLY A 18 -14.18 -19.30 -4.05
C GLY A 18 -14.72 -17.89 -4.10
N THR A 19 -14.77 -17.22 -2.94
CA THR A 19 -15.29 -15.87 -2.77
C THR A 19 -14.35 -14.99 -1.97
N ILE A 20 -14.32 -13.70 -2.32
CA ILE A 20 -13.65 -12.66 -1.52
C ILE A 20 -14.74 -11.71 -1.06
N ASP A 21 -14.97 -11.64 0.25
CA ASP A 21 -15.94 -10.74 0.85
C ASP A 21 -15.22 -9.66 1.65
N LEU A 22 -15.37 -8.42 1.23
CA LEU A 22 -14.78 -7.25 1.89
C LEU A 22 -15.74 -6.63 2.93
N HIS A 23 -16.93 -7.24 3.13
CA HIS A 23 -17.97 -6.76 4.06
C HIS A 23 -18.36 -5.29 3.84
N GLY A 24 -18.29 -4.81 2.59
CA GLY A 24 -18.58 -3.42 2.22
C GLY A 24 -17.48 -2.41 2.55
N HIS A 25 -16.33 -2.85 3.04
CA HIS A 25 -15.22 -1.97 3.36
C HIS A 25 -14.46 -1.50 2.11
N SER A 26 -14.01 -0.25 2.16
CA SER A 26 -13.13 0.34 1.16
C SER A 26 -11.75 -0.29 1.20
N ILE A 27 -11.17 -0.56 0.01
CA ILE A 27 -9.87 -1.21 -0.11
C ILE A 27 -8.94 -0.41 -1.02
N SER A 28 -7.67 -0.29 -0.63
CA SER A 28 -6.63 0.25 -1.50
C SER A 28 -5.42 -0.67 -1.55
N LEU A 29 -4.90 -0.87 -2.75
CA LEU A 29 -3.59 -1.47 -2.94
C LEU A 29 -2.56 -0.34 -2.98
N LEU A 30 -1.62 -0.36 -2.06
CA LEU A 30 -0.47 0.54 -2.01
C LEU A 30 0.52 0.17 -3.14
N SER A 31 -0.01 0.07 -4.35
CA SER A 31 0.79 -0.12 -5.55
C SER A 31 1.04 1.25 -6.18
N ILE A 32 2.25 1.45 -6.61
CA ILE A 32 2.79 2.70 -7.09
C ILE A 32 1.96 3.22 -8.28
N GLY A 33 1.14 4.26 -8.04
CA GLY A 33 0.50 5.04 -9.10
C GLY A 33 -0.73 4.42 -9.77
N VAL A 34 -1.64 3.84 -9.01
CA VAL A 34 -2.95 3.38 -9.53
C VAL A 34 -3.67 4.55 -10.21
N GLY A 35 -4.02 4.37 -11.48
CA GLY A 35 -4.75 5.37 -12.25
C GLY A 35 -3.93 6.53 -12.79
N PHE A 36 -2.62 6.62 -12.51
CA PHE A 36 -1.80 7.75 -12.97
C PHE A 36 -1.77 7.90 -14.48
N GLN A 37 -2.09 9.11 -14.94
CA GLN A 37 -1.98 9.52 -16.33
C GLN A 37 -0.75 10.42 -16.50
N LYS A 38 0.23 9.97 -17.27
CA LYS A 38 1.54 10.65 -17.44
C LYS A 38 1.44 12.08 -18.00
N LYS A 39 0.39 12.37 -18.75
CA LYS A 39 0.16 13.70 -19.36
C LYS A 39 -0.45 14.72 -18.38
N LEU A 40 -1.10 14.25 -17.33
CA LEU A 40 -1.71 15.07 -16.30
C LEU A 40 -0.67 15.53 -15.28
N THR A 41 -0.95 16.65 -14.61
CA THR A 41 -0.16 17.17 -13.50
C THR A 41 -0.26 16.24 -12.28
N GLY A 42 0.61 16.45 -11.28
CA GLY A 42 0.50 15.74 -10.02
C GLY A 42 -0.83 15.99 -9.33
N ARG A 43 -1.31 17.25 -9.34
CA ARG A 43 -2.60 17.66 -8.76
C ARG A 43 -3.79 16.96 -9.42
N GLU A 44 -3.81 16.90 -10.75
CA GLU A 44 -4.84 16.18 -11.49
C GLU A 44 -4.78 14.67 -11.23
N ASN A 45 -3.58 14.11 -11.08
CA ASN A 45 -3.42 12.70 -10.73
C ASN A 45 -3.86 12.38 -9.29
N ILE A 46 -3.76 13.32 -8.34
CA ILE A 46 -4.35 13.15 -7.00
C ILE A 46 -5.86 12.94 -7.11
N LEU A 47 -6.56 13.81 -7.86
CA LEU A 47 -8.00 13.69 -8.07
C LEU A 47 -8.35 12.37 -8.76
N LEU A 48 -7.68 12.07 -9.89
CA LEU A 48 -7.94 10.87 -10.66
C LEU A 48 -7.72 9.60 -9.83
N SER A 49 -6.57 9.50 -9.14
CA SER A 49 -6.27 8.34 -8.29
C SER A 49 -7.25 8.19 -7.13
N GLY A 50 -7.61 9.30 -6.48
CA GLY A 50 -8.59 9.27 -5.39
C GLY A 50 -9.95 8.76 -5.86
N MET A 51 -10.44 9.21 -7.03
CA MET A 51 -11.68 8.71 -7.61
C MET A 51 -11.60 7.23 -8.03
N VAL A 52 -10.45 6.78 -8.57
CA VAL A 52 -10.24 5.36 -8.88
C VAL A 52 -10.22 4.49 -7.63
N LEU A 53 -9.76 5.04 -6.50
CA LEU A 53 -9.83 4.39 -5.18
C LEU A 53 -11.23 4.42 -4.55
N GLY A 54 -12.20 5.06 -5.20
CA GLY A 54 -13.61 5.10 -4.75
C GLY A 54 -13.95 6.27 -3.82
N PHE A 55 -13.07 7.28 -3.70
CA PHE A 55 -13.36 8.47 -2.89
C PHE A 55 -14.14 9.51 -3.68
N GLU A 56 -15.02 10.23 -3.00
CA GLU A 56 -15.73 11.39 -3.54
C GLU A 56 -14.77 12.56 -3.81
N GLU A 57 -15.03 13.34 -4.85
CA GLU A 57 -14.17 14.43 -5.29
C GLU A 57 -13.95 15.47 -4.18
N ASP A 58 -15.01 15.85 -3.45
CA ASP A 58 -14.93 16.83 -2.37
C ASP A 58 -14.02 16.35 -1.23
N TYR A 59 -14.12 15.07 -0.86
CA TYR A 59 -13.23 14.45 0.12
C TYR A 59 -11.75 14.51 -0.29
N ILE A 60 -11.47 14.27 -1.58
CA ILE A 60 -10.10 14.33 -2.11
C ILE A 60 -9.60 15.77 -2.11
N ARG A 61 -10.46 16.74 -2.49
CA ARG A 61 -10.12 18.17 -2.52
C ARG A 61 -9.79 18.72 -1.14
N GLU A 62 -10.53 18.34 -0.12
CA GLU A 62 -10.25 18.71 1.28
C GLU A 62 -8.86 18.25 1.73
N ARG A 63 -8.40 17.10 1.26
CA ARG A 63 -7.10 16.50 1.63
C ARG A 63 -5.96 16.79 0.65
N MET A 64 -6.25 17.51 -0.41
CA MET A 64 -5.29 17.83 -1.47
C MET A 64 -4.00 18.45 -0.95
N ASN A 65 -4.13 19.45 -0.06
CA ASN A 65 -2.97 20.13 0.50
C ASN A 65 -2.12 19.21 1.38
N ASP A 66 -2.74 18.34 2.17
CA ASP A 66 -2.04 17.36 3.01
C ASP A 66 -1.26 16.36 2.16
N ILE A 67 -1.85 15.90 1.05
CA ILE A 67 -1.18 15.00 0.09
C ILE A 67 0.02 15.70 -0.53
N ILE A 68 -0.14 16.95 -0.98
CA ILE A 68 0.95 17.72 -1.60
C ILE A 68 2.09 17.94 -0.61
N GLU A 69 1.78 18.39 0.60
CA GLU A 69 2.78 18.60 1.66
C GLU A 69 3.48 17.30 2.03
N PHE A 70 2.74 16.20 2.17
CA PHE A 70 3.32 14.90 2.49
C PHE A 70 4.26 14.41 1.39
N SER A 71 3.92 14.63 0.12
CA SER A 71 4.72 14.18 -1.04
C SER A 71 6.06 14.90 -1.18
N GLU A 72 6.22 16.09 -0.57
CA GLU A 72 7.41 16.95 -0.67
C GLU A 72 7.76 17.36 -2.12
N LEU A 73 6.78 17.42 -3.01
CA LEU A 73 7.00 17.77 -4.43
C LEU A 73 7.05 19.29 -4.69
N GLY A 74 6.51 20.11 -3.77
CA GLY A 74 6.47 21.56 -3.92
C GLY A 74 5.86 21.98 -5.25
N GLU A 75 6.52 22.89 -5.97
CA GLU A 75 6.05 23.42 -7.26
C GLU A 75 5.95 22.38 -8.38
N PHE A 76 6.61 21.23 -8.24
CA PHE A 76 6.52 20.16 -9.22
C PHE A 76 5.12 19.55 -9.30
N ILE A 77 4.27 19.76 -8.28
CA ILE A 77 2.91 19.22 -8.26
C ILE A 77 2.06 19.68 -9.45
N ASP A 78 2.34 20.85 -9.97
CA ASP A 78 1.62 21.46 -11.10
C ASP A 78 2.29 21.17 -12.47
N ARG A 79 3.32 20.32 -12.48
CA ARG A 79 3.97 19.83 -13.70
C ARG A 79 3.43 18.45 -14.08
N PRO A 80 3.39 18.13 -15.41
CA PRO A 80 3.00 16.80 -15.88
C PRO A 80 3.85 15.68 -15.27
N VAL A 81 3.21 14.61 -14.80
CA VAL A 81 3.88 13.48 -14.14
C VAL A 81 4.92 12.79 -15.03
N LYS A 82 4.82 12.88 -16.35
CA LYS A 82 5.86 12.40 -17.27
C LYS A 82 7.24 13.02 -17.05
N THR A 83 7.30 14.18 -16.38
CA THR A 83 8.55 14.89 -16.05
C THR A 83 9.13 14.51 -14.70
N TYR A 84 8.43 13.67 -13.94
CA TYR A 84 8.87 13.25 -12.61
C TYR A 84 9.98 12.21 -12.68
N SER A 85 10.91 12.28 -11.73
CA SER A 85 11.79 11.15 -11.45
C SER A 85 11.00 9.98 -10.86
N SER A 86 11.58 8.78 -10.88
CA SER A 86 10.95 7.61 -10.24
C SER A 86 10.67 7.84 -8.74
N GLY A 87 11.58 8.55 -8.07
CA GLY A 87 11.41 8.93 -6.66
C GLY A 87 10.25 9.90 -6.44
N MET A 88 10.09 10.92 -7.28
CA MET A 88 8.97 11.88 -7.21
C MET A 88 7.63 11.17 -7.48
N TYR A 89 7.60 10.32 -8.49
CA TYR A 89 6.43 9.51 -8.82
C TYR A 89 5.99 8.65 -7.62
N SER A 90 6.94 7.94 -7.02
CA SER A 90 6.68 7.07 -5.88
C SER A 90 6.26 7.85 -4.62
N LYS A 91 6.85 9.04 -4.38
CA LYS A 91 6.45 9.92 -3.27
C LYS A 91 5.01 10.36 -3.39
N LEU A 92 4.57 10.77 -4.60
CA LEU A 92 3.20 11.19 -4.84
C LEU A 92 2.22 10.02 -4.67
N ALA A 93 2.52 8.87 -5.28
CA ALA A 93 1.67 7.69 -5.20
C ALA A 93 1.48 7.22 -3.75
N PHE A 94 2.56 7.19 -2.97
CA PHE A 94 2.49 6.86 -1.55
C PHE A 94 1.68 7.90 -0.76
N ALA A 95 1.90 9.21 -1.00
CA ALA A 95 1.20 10.27 -0.31
C ALA A 95 -0.32 10.18 -0.48
N ILE A 96 -0.79 9.93 -1.71
CA ILE A 96 -2.21 9.77 -2.01
C ILE A 96 -2.81 8.65 -1.15
N THR A 97 -2.22 7.45 -1.21
CA THR A 97 -2.76 6.28 -0.51
C THR A 97 -2.66 6.40 1.01
N ALA A 98 -1.59 7.06 1.50
CA ALA A 98 -1.37 7.22 2.93
C ALA A 98 -2.27 8.29 3.58
N ILE A 99 -2.77 9.25 2.81
CA ILE A 99 -3.61 10.35 3.31
C ILE A 99 -5.10 10.08 3.06
N LEU A 100 -5.47 9.46 1.93
CA LEU A 100 -6.87 9.14 1.62
C LEU A 100 -7.42 7.90 2.36
N GLU A 101 -6.73 7.36 3.28
CA GLU A 101 -7.11 6.40 4.33
C GLU A 101 -8.33 5.49 4.04
N THR A 102 -8.09 4.34 3.37
CA THR A 102 -9.09 3.25 3.24
C THR A 102 -9.12 2.37 4.49
N GLU A 103 -10.23 1.63 4.68
CA GLU A 103 -10.40 0.70 5.80
C GLU A 103 -9.53 -0.55 5.66
N ILE A 104 -9.31 -1.00 4.42
CA ILE A 104 -8.40 -2.12 4.11
C ILE A 104 -7.24 -1.58 3.26
N ILE A 105 -6.02 -1.80 3.72
CA ILE A 105 -4.79 -1.39 3.03
C ILE A 105 -4.00 -2.62 2.65
N LEU A 106 -3.71 -2.78 1.37
CA LEU A 106 -2.84 -3.82 0.84
C LEU A 106 -1.46 -3.26 0.52
N ILE A 107 -0.41 -3.87 1.02
CA ILE A 107 0.98 -3.43 0.85
C ILE A 107 1.78 -4.55 0.20
N ASP A 108 2.27 -4.32 -1.02
CA ASP A 108 3.14 -5.24 -1.75
C ASP A 108 4.56 -4.66 -1.78
N GLU A 109 5.40 -5.04 -0.83
CA GLU A 109 6.84 -4.77 -0.77
C GLU A 109 7.32 -3.30 -0.83
N VAL A 110 6.42 -2.32 -0.79
CA VAL A 110 6.64 -0.91 -1.16
C VAL A 110 7.19 -0.03 -0.02
N LEU A 111 7.84 -0.57 1.00
CA LEU A 111 8.43 0.26 2.08
C LEU A 111 9.74 0.99 1.69
N SER A 112 10.16 0.90 0.42
CA SER A 112 11.41 1.51 -0.07
C SER A 112 11.18 2.71 -0.99
N VAL A 113 10.22 3.58 -0.67
CA VAL A 113 9.83 4.74 -1.50
C VAL A 113 10.71 5.95 -1.22
N GLY A 114 11.23 6.58 -2.28
CA GLY A 114 11.96 7.85 -2.19
C GLY A 114 13.37 7.75 -1.60
N ASP A 115 13.88 8.89 -1.17
CA ASP A 115 15.18 9.01 -0.49
C ASP A 115 15.13 8.55 0.98
N ALA A 116 16.27 8.51 1.66
CA ALA A 116 16.39 8.04 3.04
C ALA A 116 15.51 8.82 4.03
N LYS A 117 15.30 10.13 3.78
CA LYS A 117 14.44 10.98 4.63
C LYS A 117 12.96 10.60 4.43
N PHE A 118 12.53 10.46 3.19
CA PHE A 118 11.17 10.09 2.87
C PHE A 118 10.84 8.64 3.31
N LYS A 119 11.81 7.72 3.23
CA LYS A 119 11.66 6.36 3.78
C LYS A 119 11.33 6.36 5.27
N LYS A 120 12.02 7.18 6.07
CA LYS A 120 11.71 7.31 7.50
C LYS A 120 10.31 7.90 7.73
N LYS A 121 9.93 8.92 6.96
CA LYS A 121 8.63 9.57 7.03
C LYS A 121 7.49 8.59 6.64
N SER A 122 7.65 7.90 5.53
CA SER A 122 6.67 6.91 5.04
C SER A 122 6.53 5.73 6.00
N PHE A 123 7.63 5.23 6.58
CA PHE A 123 7.58 4.17 7.59
C PHE A 123 6.83 4.61 8.86
N LYS A 124 7.07 5.85 9.33
CA LYS A 124 6.35 6.40 10.48
C LYS A 124 4.84 6.53 10.19
N LYS A 125 4.47 7.02 9.01
CA LYS A 125 3.05 7.12 8.60
C LYS A 125 2.43 5.73 8.48
N MET A 126 3.15 4.77 7.88
CA MET A 126 2.71 3.38 7.78
C MET A 126 2.44 2.78 9.16
N LYS A 127 3.37 2.95 10.09
CA LYS A 127 3.19 2.47 11.47
C LYS A 127 1.95 3.09 12.13
N SER A 128 1.70 4.37 11.91
CA SER A 128 0.48 5.04 12.38
C SER A 128 -0.79 4.46 11.74
N LEU A 129 -0.76 4.14 10.46
CA LEU A 129 -1.90 3.52 9.77
C LEU A 129 -2.19 2.10 10.30
N ILE A 130 -1.15 1.31 10.58
CA ILE A 130 -1.27 -0.06 11.12
C ILE A 130 -1.79 -0.05 12.56
N SER A 131 -1.42 0.96 13.36
CA SER A 131 -1.82 1.08 14.76
C SER A 131 -3.24 1.66 14.94
N GLY A 132 -3.93 2.03 13.88
CA GLY A 132 -5.30 2.54 13.92
C GLY A 132 -6.31 1.44 14.25
N GLU A 133 -7.24 1.70 15.19
CA GLU A 133 -8.15 0.67 15.75
C GLU A 133 -9.18 0.12 14.74
N ASN A 134 -9.43 0.80 13.61
CA ASN A 134 -10.49 0.46 12.66
C ASN A 134 -9.96 0.11 11.26
N ARG A 135 -8.76 -0.48 11.17
CA ARG A 135 -8.16 -0.81 9.86
C ARG A 135 -7.61 -2.20 9.80
N THR A 136 -7.77 -2.80 8.63
CA THR A 136 -7.11 -4.05 8.28
C THR A 136 -5.95 -3.75 7.33
N VAL A 137 -4.74 -4.17 7.68
CA VAL A 137 -3.56 -3.99 6.84
C VAL A 137 -2.97 -5.35 6.49
N LEU A 138 -2.91 -5.66 5.19
CA LEU A 138 -2.26 -6.85 4.67
C LEU A 138 -0.92 -6.46 4.05
N ILE A 139 0.16 -7.05 4.56
CA ILE A 139 1.52 -6.76 4.12
C ILE A 139 2.13 -8.01 3.51
N VAL A 140 2.62 -7.90 2.28
CA VAL A 140 3.54 -8.87 1.70
C VAL A 140 4.95 -8.29 1.78
N SER A 141 5.86 -9.02 2.41
CA SER A 141 7.26 -8.61 2.54
C SER A 141 8.18 -9.82 2.54
N HIS A 142 9.40 -9.64 2.06
CA HIS A 142 10.51 -10.59 2.22
C HIS A 142 11.35 -10.29 3.47
N SER A 143 11.06 -9.21 4.19
CA SER A 143 11.75 -8.85 5.43
C SER A 143 11.04 -9.44 6.65
N ILE A 144 11.60 -10.50 7.21
CA ILE A 144 11.13 -11.13 8.46
C ILE A 144 11.05 -10.10 9.57
N ASP A 145 12.07 -9.25 9.72
CA ASP A 145 12.14 -8.15 10.68
C ASP A 145 10.97 -7.17 10.57
N THR A 146 10.56 -6.84 9.35
CA THR A 146 9.41 -5.95 9.11
C THR A 146 8.11 -6.62 9.53
N LEU A 147 7.90 -7.87 9.14
CA LEU A 147 6.70 -8.63 9.50
C LEU A 147 6.58 -8.81 11.01
N GLN A 148 7.69 -9.14 11.69
CA GLN A 148 7.70 -9.33 13.14
C GLN A 148 7.40 -8.03 13.92
N LYS A 149 7.80 -6.87 13.38
CA LYS A 149 7.59 -5.57 14.04
C LYS A 149 6.21 -4.95 13.79
N LEU A 150 5.59 -5.27 12.66
CA LEU A 150 4.38 -4.59 12.19
C LEU A 150 3.12 -5.47 12.23
N CYS A 151 3.25 -6.79 12.12
CA CYS A 151 2.11 -7.68 12.00
C CYS A 151 1.69 -8.27 13.35
N THR A 152 0.38 -8.41 13.54
CA THR A 152 -0.22 -9.13 14.67
C THR A 152 -0.54 -10.58 14.32
N ARG A 153 -0.51 -10.93 13.02
CA ARG A 153 -0.77 -12.26 12.49
C ARG A 153 0.04 -12.44 11.20
N VAL A 154 0.59 -13.61 10.98
CA VAL A 154 1.35 -13.97 9.79
C VAL A 154 0.75 -15.19 9.13
N ILE A 155 0.65 -15.15 7.81
CA ILE A 155 0.18 -16.23 6.95
C ILE A 155 1.35 -16.68 6.08
N TRP A 156 1.75 -17.95 6.19
CA TRP A 156 2.78 -18.54 5.36
C TRP A 156 2.17 -19.33 4.20
N LEU A 157 2.44 -18.86 3.00
CA LEU A 157 2.05 -19.55 1.76
C LEU A 157 3.26 -20.26 1.16
N HIS A 158 3.08 -21.54 0.82
CA HIS A 158 4.07 -22.34 0.12
C HIS A 158 3.40 -23.14 -1.00
N ASP A 159 3.94 -23.11 -2.21
CA ASP A 159 3.41 -23.77 -3.41
C ASP A 159 1.90 -23.54 -3.64
N GLY A 160 1.47 -22.28 -3.45
CA GLY A 160 0.08 -21.87 -3.63
C GLY A 160 -0.88 -22.31 -2.53
N LYS A 161 -0.38 -22.97 -1.46
CA LYS A 161 -1.19 -23.46 -0.34
C LYS A 161 -0.85 -22.72 0.95
N LEU A 162 -1.85 -22.64 1.83
CA LEU A 162 -1.64 -22.20 3.21
C LEU A 162 -0.85 -23.29 3.97
N LYS A 163 0.36 -22.94 4.41
CA LYS A 163 1.21 -23.86 5.19
C LYS A 163 1.08 -23.61 6.70
N MET A 164 1.04 -22.34 7.11
CA MET A 164 0.87 -21.96 8.50
C MET A 164 0.19 -20.60 8.61
N ASP A 165 -0.54 -20.38 9.70
CA ASP A 165 -1.26 -19.16 10.00
C ASP A 165 -1.31 -18.97 11.54
N GLY A 166 -0.85 -17.83 12.04
CA GLY A 166 -0.84 -17.59 13.47
C GLY A 166 0.04 -16.45 13.94
N ASP A 167 0.53 -16.58 15.15
CA ASP A 167 1.42 -15.60 15.78
C ASP A 167 2.69 -15.36 14.96
N PRO A 168 3.11 -14.08 14.76
CA PRO A 168 4.27 -13.76 13.95
C PRO A 168 5.55 -14.50 14.37
N LYS A 169 5.80 -14.63 15.67
CA LYS A 169 7.02 -15.27 16.17
C LYS A 169 7.03 -16.75 15.84
N GLU A 170 5.90 -17.44 16.04
CA GLU A 170 5.79 -18.88 15.76
C GLU A 170 5.93 -19.16 14.26
N VAL A 171 5.16 -18.45 13.44
CA VAL A 171 5.14 -18.67 11.96
C VAL A 171 6.48 -18.30 11.35
N LEU A 172 7.11 -17.18 11.75
CA LEU A 172 8.37 -16.73 11.19
C LEU A 172 9.54 -17.60 11.63
N THR A 173 9.54 -18.15 12.84
CA THR A 173 10.54 -19.14 13.29
C THR A 173 10.46 -20.41 12.44
N ALA A 174 9.26 -20.97 12.29
CA ALA A 174 9.06 -22.17 11.45
C ALA A 174 9.41 -21.92 9.99
N TYR A 175 9.16 -20.70 9.47
CA TYR A 175 9.56 -20.31 8.12
C TYR A 175 11.09 -20.24 7.96
N ASP A 176 11.79 -19.64 8.93
CA ASP A 176 13.26 -19.50 8.88
C ASP A 176 13.97 -20.85 8.96
N GLU A 177 13.50 -21.75 9.83
CA GLU A 177 13.97 -23.12 9.92
C GLU A 177 13.81 -23.88 8.57
N PHE A 178 12.62 -23.77 7.96
CA PHE A 178 12.34 -24.40 6.67
C PHE A 178 13.19 -23.86 5.51
N MET A 179 13.52 -22.55 5.54
CA MET A 179 14.35 -21.93 4.50
C MET A 179 15.85 -22.20 4.68
N SER A 180 16.24 -22.73 5.85
CA SER A 180 17.64 -23.05 6.19
C SER A 180 17.99 -24.52 5.88
N GLU A 181 16.99 -25.37 5.57
CA GLU A 181 17.14 -26.73 5.07
C GLU A 181 17.41 -26.75 3.55
#